data_51f73c6d96661227d7a445eb4412a53b
#
_entry.id   51f73c6d96661227d7a445eb4412a53b
#
_cell.length_a   1.000
_cell.length_b   1.000
_cell.length_c   1.000
_cell.angle_alpha   90.00
_cell.angle_beta   90.00
_cell.angle_gamma   90.00
#
_symmetry.space_group_name_H-M   'P 1'
#
loop_
_entity.id
_entity.type
_entity.pdbx_description
1 polymer ?
#
loop_
_entity_poly.entity_id
_entity_poly.type
_entity_poly.pdbx_seq_one_letter_code
_entity_poly.pdbx_strand_id
1 'polypeptide(L)'
;LHVRSRRQRQMCIRDRCIGVSIVLKRLSAIGDATSHSALAGIAFGLLLGINPILGAVMFSIFAVIGIEVFRKSFGKYSEIATVVVMSAGIGLTAVLSGFITNGSTNINSFLFGSIVAINDFELYLTIGLGIAVIITSILLYKELFFVTFDEEAAKLAGVPVGGINLVLMLLTAVTVSVASRIVGALMISSLLVIPVAAAMMIAKSYKQTIWWSIAFAEFFTVAGLFISYYLDLRPGGTIVLLGVVFLIVIMACTSKRRR
;
A
#
# COMPACT_ATOMS: atom_id res chain seq x y z
N LEU A 1 -12.06 -12.34 -17.54
CA LEU A 1 -12.69 -11.53 -16.48
C LEU A 1 -12.65 -12.23 -15.11
N HIS A 2 -13.08 -13.50 -14.99
CA HIS A 2 -13.13 -14.20 -13.70
C HIS A 2 -11.77 -14.37 -13.00
N VAL A 3 -10.71 -14.67 -13.72
CA VAL A 3 -9.35 -14.83 -13.15
C VAL A 3 -8.79 -13.49 -12.67
N ARG A 4 -9.05 -12.40 -13.40
CA ARG A 4 -8.64 -11.04 -13.02
C ARG A 4 -9.32 -10.56 -11.73
N SER A 5 -10.62 -10.81 -11.56
CA SER A 5 -11.37 -10.44 -10.36
C SER A 5 -10.88 -11.17 -9.10
N ARG A 6 -10.51 -12.45 -9.19
CA ARG A 6 -9.96 -13.20 -8.03
C ARG A 6 -8.60 -12.65 -7.58
N ARG A 7 -7.72 -12.28 -8.53
CA ARG A 7 -6.39 -11.74 -8.22
C ARG A 7 -6.47 -10.42 -7.45
N GLN A 8 -7.35 -9.52 -7.86
CA GLN A 8 -7.56 -8.24 -7.17
C GLN A 8 -8.22 -8.39 -5.79
N ARG A 9 -9.16 -9.33 -5.62
CA ARG A 9 -9.78 -9.60 -4.32
C ARG A 9 -8.77 -10.03 -3.26
N GLN A 10 -7.83 -10.92 -3.59
CA GLN A 10 -6.80 -11.36 -2.66
C GLN A 10 -5.88 -10.20 -2.24
N MET A 11 -5.59 -9.25 -3.14
CA MET A 11 -4.84 -8.05 -2.79
C MET A 11 -5.64 -7.15 -1.84
N CYS A 12 -6.92 -6.89 -2.12
CA CYS A 12 -7.74 -6.03 -1.29
C CYS A 12 -7.84 -6.51 0.16
N ILE A 13 -8.02 -7.81 0.41
CA ILE A 13 -8.09 -8.38 1.76
C ILE A 13 -6.76 -8.19 2.50
N ARG A 14 -5.64 -8.46 1.84
CA ARG A 14 -4.29 -8.35 2.39
C ARG A 14 -3.95 -6.91 2.80
N ASP A 15 -4.20 -5.98 1.90
CA ASP A 15 -3.85 -4.57 2.09
C ASP A 15 -4.65 -3.93 3.24
N ARG A 16 -5.83 -4.48 3.58
CA ARG A 16 -6.72 -3.90 4.60
C ARG A 16 -6.33 -4.25 6.03
N CYS A 17 -5.84 -5.44 6.30
CA CYS A 17 -5.38 -5.79 7.64
C CYS A 17 -4.22 -4.89 8.08
N ILE A 18 -3.33 -4.56 7.15
CA ILE A 18 -2.20 -3.66 7.39
C ILE A 18 -2.64 -2.19 7.31
N GLY A 19 -3.46 -1.85 6.31
CA GLY A 19 -3.92 -0.49 6.06
C GLY A 19 -4.61 0.15 7.26
N VAL A 20 -5.47 -0.59 7.98
CA VAL A 20 -6.14 -0.09 9.18
C VAL A 20 -5.12 0.29 10.27
N SER A 21 -4.15 -0.58 10.55
CA SER A 21 -3.11 -0.30 11.54
C SER A 21 -2.23 0.89 11.14
N ILE A 22 -1.87 1.01 9.86
CA ILE A 22 -1.06 2.11 9.32
C ILE A 22 -1.80 3.44 9.43
N VAL A 23 -3.08 3.49 9.03
CA VAL A 23 -3.88 4.72 9.07
C VAL A 23 -4.12 5.16 10.49
N LEU A 24 -4.46 4.24 11.40
CA LEU A 24 -4.67 4.55 12.82
C LEU A 24 -3.40 5.04 13.52
N LYS A 25 -2.23 4.53 13.13
CA LYS A 25 -0.92 4.99 13.61
C LYS A 25 -0.42 6.27 12.93
N ARG A 26 -1.18 6.86 12.01
CA ARG A 26 -0.78 8.03 11.21
C ARG A 26 0.48 7.79 10.37
N LEU A 27 0.72 6.55 9.96
CA LEU A 27 1.89 6.15 9.17
C LEU A 27 1.56 6.02 7.66
N SER A 28 0.46 6.61 7.21
CA SER A 28 -0.01 6.53 5.81
C SER A 28 1.02 7.03 4.79
N ALA A 29 1.85 8.02 5.15
CA ALA A 29 2.94 8.50 4.30
C ALA A 29 4.04 7.47 4.03
N ILE A 30 4.16 6.40 4.85
CA ILE A 30 5.09 5.29 4.59
C ILE A 30 4.69 4.53 3.33
N GLY A 31 3.39 4.41 3.07
CA GLY A 31 2.88 3.83 1.82
C GLY A 31 3.40 4.58 0.58
N ASP A 32 3.38 5.91 0.61
CA ASP A 32 3.92 6.77 -0.46
C ASP A 32 5.43 6.59 -0.62
N ALA A 33 6.17 6.69 0.48
CA ALA A 33 7.63 6.56 0.44
C ALA A 33 8.07 5.19 -0.09
N THR A 34 7.39 4.11 0.32
CA THR A 34 7.69 2.76 -0.15
C THR A 34 7.28 2.55 -1.61
N SER A 35 6.19 3.17 -2.09
CA SER A 35 5.78 3.07 -3.49
C SER A 35 6.74 3.77 -4.44
N HIS A 36 7.24 4.95 -4.08
CA HIS A 36 8.26 5.65 -4.86
C HIS A 36 9.62 4.92 -4.83
N SER A 37 9.99 4.34 -3.69
CA SER A 37 11.20 3.50 -3.61
C SER A 37 11.04 2.20 -4.41
N ALA A 38 9.85 1.60 -4.44
CA ALA A 38 9.54 0.46 -5.30
C ALA A 38 9.76 0.78 -6.78
N LEU A 39 9.33 1.97 -7.23
CA LEU A 39 9.58 2.43 -8.60
C LEU A 39 11.07 2.54 -8.92
N ALA A 40 11.88 3.07 -8.00
CA ALA A 40 13.33 3.11 -8.16
C ALA A 40 13.90 1.69 -8.28
N GLY A 41 13.39 0.76 -7.48
CA GLY A 41 13.76 -0.67 -7.55
C GLY A 41 13.35 -1.34 -8.86
N ILE A 42 12.18 -1.00 -9.40
CA ILE A 42 11.73 -1.45 -10.73
C ILE A 42 12.69 -0.95 -11.81
N ALA A 43 13.00 0.36 -11.80
CA ALA A 43 13.93 0.95 -12.76
C ALA A 43 15.31 0.31 -12.68
N PHE A 44 15.82 0.07 -11.48
CA PHE A 44 17.08 -0.62 -11.24
C PHE A 44 17.05 -2.07 -11.76
N GLY A 45 15.97 -2.80 -11.47
CA GLY A 45 15.78 -4.18 -11.98
C GLY A 45 15.78 -4.26 -13.50
N LEU A 46 15.10 -3.31 -14.17
CA LEU A 46 15.07 -3.22 -15.63
C LEU A 46 16.47 -2.93 -16.21
N LEU A 47 17.27 -2.08 -15.58
CA LEU A 47 18.64 -1.78 -16.01
C LEU A 47 19.56 -2.99 -15.90
N LEU A 48 19.42 -3.79 -14.85
CA LEU A 48 20.25 -4.98 -14.63
C LEU A 48 19.73 -6.25 -15.32
N GLY A 49 18.57 -6.17 -15.99
CA GLY A 49 17.91 -7.35 -16.57
C GLY A 49 17.38 -8.36 -15.55
N ILE A 50 17.18 -7.91 -14.29
CA ILE A 50 16.62 -8.71 -13.20
C ILE A 50 15.09 -8.52 -13.17
N ASN A 51 14.38 -9.45 -12.55
CA ASN A 51 12.92 -9.31 -12.41
C ASN A 51 12.55 -8.00 -11.67
N PRO A 52 11.75 -7.11 -12.28
CA PRO A 52 11.42 -5.80 -11.72
C PRO A 52 10.74 -5.85 -10.36
N ILE A 53 9.96 -6.91 -10.06
CA ILE A 53 9.28 -7.07 -8.76
C ILE A 53 10.30 -7.35 -7.65
N LEU A 54 11.32 -8.15 -7.92
CA LEU A 54 12.39 -8.38 -6.95
C LEU A 54 13.13 -7.08 -6.63
N GLY A 55 13.44 -6.27 -7.64
CA GLY A 55 14.01 -4.94 -7.45
C GLY A 55 13.09 -4.04 -6.61
N ALA A 56 11.79 -4.02 -6.90
CA ALA A 56 10.80 -3.27 -6.14
C ALA A 56 10.78 -3.66 -4.65
N VAL A 57 10.70 -4.95 -4.36
CA VAL A 57 10.67 -5.48 -2.99
C VAL A 57 11.96 -5.13 -2.23
N MET A 58 13.12 -5.34 -2.85
CA MET A 58 14.41 -5.01 -2.22
C MET A 58 14.50 -3.52 -1.86
N PHE A 59 14.23 -2.63 -2.82
CA PHE A 59 14.30 -1.19 -2.58
C PHE A 59 13.27 -0.70 -1.57
N SER A 60 12.07 -1.27 -1.54
CA SER A 60 11.07 -0.95 -0.52
C SER A 60 11.48 -1.39 0.88
N ILE A 61 12.14 -2.53 1.01
CA ILE A 61 12.71 -2.99 2.28
C ILE A 61 13.83 -2.03 2.73
N PHE A 62 14.74 -1.65 1.84
CA PHE A 62 15.78 -0.66 2.15
C PHE A 62 15.18 0.69 2.54
N ALA A 63 14.13 1.14 1.88
CA ALA A 63 13.41 2.36 2.22
C ALA A 63 12.84 2.32 3.64
N VAL A 64 12.18 1.22 4.01
CA VAL A 64 11.62 1.05 5.36
C VAL A 64 12.72 1.03 6.43
N ILE A 65 13.82 0.33 6.18
CA ILE A 65 14.98 0.33 7.09
C ILE A 65 15.55 1.75 7.21
N GLY A 66 15.67 2.46 6.09
CA GLY A 66 16.12 3.85 6.05
C GLY A 66 15.20 4.77 6.86
N ILE A 67 13.86 4.65 6.68
CA ILE A 67 12.89 5.41 7.47
C ILE A 67 13.09 5.14 8.96
N GLU A 68 13.24 3.89 9.36
CA GLU A 68 13.39 3.53 10.80
C GLU A 68 14.70 4.08 11.39
N VAL A 69 15.79 4.03 10.64
CA VAL A 69 17.09 4.60 11.05
C VAL A 69 16.97 6.12 11.19
N PHE A 70 16.41 6.81 10.20
CA PHE A 70 16.24 8.26 10.25
C PHE A 70 15.24 8.69 11.32
N ARG A 71 14.16 7.94 11.55
CA ARG A 71 13.20 8.21 12.63
C ARG A 71 13.88 8.24 14.00
N LYS A 72 14.77 7.32 14.28
CA LYS A 72 15.55 7.30 15.52
C LYS A 72 16.45 8.52 15.65
N SER A 73 16.99 9.03 14.54
CA SER A 73 17.87 10.21 14.52
C SER A 73 17.09 11.52 14.66
N PHE A 74 15.92 11.64 14.04
CA PHE A 74 15.11 12.86 14.04
C PHE A 74 14.16 13.00 15.24
N GLY A 75 13.93 11.94 16.03
CA GLY A 75 13.12 11.96 17.25
C GLY A 75 11.71 12.52 17.02
N LYS A 76 11.42 13.73 17.53
CA LYS A 76 10.11 14.39 17.42
C LYS A 76 9.66 14.67 15.96
N TYR A 77 10.60 14.78 15.03
CA TYR A 77 10.34 15.08 13.61
C TYR A 77 10.40 13.82 12.73
N SER A 78 9.86 12.73 13.23
CA SER A 78 9.87 11.42 12.54
C SER A 78 9.23 11.44 11.14
N GLU A 79 8.34 12.39 10.85
CA GLU A 79 7.73 12.58 9.52
C GLU A 79 8.75 13.01 8.48
N ILE A 80 9.78 13.78 8.88
CA ILE A 80 10.87 14.21 7.98
C ILE A 80 11.61 13.00 7.40
N ALA A 81 11.81 11.95 8.19
CA ALA A 81 12.45 10.72 7.73
C ALA A 81 11.71 10.11 6.52
N THR A 82 10.39 10.08 6.58
CA THR A 82 9.55 9.53 5.51
C THR A 82 9.65 10.39 4.23
N VAL A 83 9.63 11.72 4.38
CA VAL A 83 9.75 12.66 3.25
C VAL A 83 11.13 12.56 2.59
N VAL A 84 12.21 12.45 3.37
CA VAL A 84 13.57 12.29 2.84
C VAL A 84 13.70 11.02 2.01
N VAL A 85 13.24 9.89 2.53
CA VAL A 85 13.29 8.61 1.81
C VAL A 85 12.40 8.63 0.56
N MET A 86 11.21 9.26 0.65
CA MET A 86 10.33 9.44 -0.50
C MET A 86 11.04 10.27 -1.61
N SER A 87 11.64 11.39 -1.24
CA SER A 87 12.38 12.25 -2.19
C SER A 87 13.57 11.53 -2.82
N ALA A 88 14.30 10.73 -2.04
CA ALA A 88 15.37 9.89 -2.55
C ALA A 88 14.86 8.84 -3.55
N GLY A 89 13.72 8.21 -3.26
CA GLY A 89 13.06 7.26 -4.17
C GLY A 89 12.65 7.91 -5.50
N ILE A 90 12.04 9.10 -5.44
CA ILE A 90 11.64 9.87 -6.65
C ILE A 90 12.87 10.26 -7.46
N GLY A 91 13.88 10.85 -6.80
CA GLY A 91 15.13 11.28 -7.45
C GLY A 91 15.86 10.11 -8.10
N LEU A 92 15.97 8.99 -7.41
CA LEU A 92 16.62 7.79 -7.93
C LEU A 92 15.83 7.21 -9.13
N THR A 93 14.52 7.18 -9.06
CA THR A 93 13.67 6.77 -10.19
C THR A 93 13.92 7.66 -11.41
N ALA A 94 13.95 8.97 -11.22
CA ALA A 94 14.18 9.93 -12.31
C ALA A 94 15.56 9.73 -12.96
N VAL A 95 16.61 9.56 -12.16
CA VAL A 95 17.97 9.32 -12.65
C VAL A 95 18.07 7.98 -13.40
N LEU A 96 17.58 6.89 -12.81
CA LEU A 96 17.64 5.55 -13.41
C LEU A 96 16.80 5.47 -14.68
N SER A 97 15.66 6.16 -14.74
CA SER A 97 14.81 6.19 -15.94
C SER A 97 15.52 6.82 -17.15
N GLY A 98 16.43 7.76 -16.92
CA GLY A 98 17.24 8.39 -17.98
C GLY A 98 18.22 7.42 -18.66
N PHE A 99 18.62 6.35 -17.99
CA PHE A 99 19.51 5.32 -18.56
C PHE A 99 18.75 4.22 -19.33
N ILE A 100 17.43 4.15 -19.19
CA ILE A 100 16.61 3.16 -19.89
C ILE A 100 16.26 3.68 -21.28
N THR A 101 17.21 3.59 -22.21
CA THR A 101 17.06 4.08 -23.60
C THR A 101 16.40 3.09 -24.55
N ASN A 102 16.25 1.82 -24.18
CA ASN A 102 15.70 0.78 -25.06
C ASN A 102 14.18 0.55 -24.81
N GLY A 103 13.44 1.08 -25.67
CA GLY A 103 12.04 1.26 -25.96
C GLY A 103 11.00 0.15 -25.79
N SER A 104 11.21 -0.93 -25.06
CA SER A 104 10.19 -1.98 -24.94
C SER A 104 9.45 -2.00 -23.59
N THR A 105 9.95 -1.33 -22.56
CA THR A 105 9.31 -1.34 -21.24
C THR A 105 9.04 0.09 -20.76
N ASN A 106 7.83 0.56 -21.00
CA ASN A 106 7.41 1.89 -20.53
C ASN A 106 7.30 1.92 -19.01
N ILE A 107 8.15 2.69 -18.32
CA ILE A 107 8.03 2.99 -16.88
C ILE A 107 6.64 3.52 -16.53
N ASN A 108 5.97 4.19 -17.48
CA ASN A 108 4.59 4.63 -17.34
C ASN A 108 3.60 3.48 -17.02
N SER A 109 3.86 2.26 -17.47
CA SER A 109 3.02 1.10 -17.14
C SER A 109 3.12 0.71 -15.66
N PHE A 110 4.23 1.01 -14.99
CA PHE A 110 4.42 0.78 -13.57
C PHE A 110 3.88 1.93 -12.72
N LEU A 111 3.89 3.16 -13.24
CA LEU A 111 3.29 4.31 -12.56
C LEU A 111 1.76 4.19 -12.43
N PHE A 112 1.11 3.78 -13.53
CA PHE A 112 -0.35 3.70 -13.60
C PHE A 112 -0.91 2.28 -13.50
N GLY A 113 -0.03 1.27 -13.42
CA GLY A 113 -0.38 -0.15 -13.38
C GLY A 113 -0.75 -0.73 -14.75
N SER A 114 -0.52 -2.01 -14.91
CA SER A 114 -0.96 -2.79 -16.06
C SER A 114 -1.33 -4.20 -15.64
N ILE A 115 -2.62 -4.51 -15.69
CA ILE A 115 -3.13 -5.83 -15.30
C ILE A 115 -2.81 -6.88 -16.37
N VAL A 116 -2.53 -6.45 -17.60
CA VAL A 116 -2.34 -7.34 -18.77
C VAL A 116 -0.91 -7.90 -18.83
N ALA A 117 0.07 -7.19 -18.28
CA ALA A 117 1.49 -7.49 -18.44
C ALA A 117 2.09 -8.34 -17.30
N ILE A 118 1.28 -9.11 -16.56
CA ILE A 118 1.75 -9.93 -15.44
C ILE A 118 2.14 -11.31 -15.93
N ASN A 119 3.40 -11.70 -15.71
CA ASN A 119 3.92 -13.04 -15.99
C ASN A 119 3.48 -14.05 -14.90
N ASP A 120 3.44 -15.34 -15.23
CA ASP A 120 3.03 -16.41 -14.30
C ASP A 120 3.93 -16.48 -13.05
N PHE A 121 5.24 -16.26 -13.20
CA PHE A 121 6.16 -16.17 -12.07
C PHE A 121 5.79 -15.02 -11.11
N GLU A 122 5.51 -13.85 -11.65
CA GLU A 122 5.07 -12.67 -10.88
C GLU A 122 3.76 -12.94 -10.14
N LEU A 123 2.88 -13.73 -10.76
CA LEU A 123 1.62 -14.15 -10.14
C LEU A 123 1.86 -15.03 -8.92
N TYR A 124 2.64 -16.11 -9.05
CA TYR A 124 2.94 -17.01 -7.93
C TYR A 124 3.66 -16.28 -6.80
N LEU A 125 4.59 -15.40 -7.13
CA LEU A 125 5.31 -14.56 -6.15
C LEU A 125 4.34 -13.63 -5.40
N THR A 126 3.41 -13.00 -6.13
CA THR A 126 2.37 -12.14 -5.55
C THR A 126 1.45 -12.90 -4.59
N ILE A 127 1.01 -14.09 -4.97
CA ILE A 127 0.16 -14.95 -4.15
C ILE A 127 0.94 -15.41 -2.91
N GLY A 128 2.16 -15.89 -3.07
CA GLY A 128 3.00 -16.36 -1.96
C GLY A 128 3.28 -15.27 -0.93
N LEU A 129 3.73 -14.10 -1.38
CA LEU A 129 3.94 -12.94 -0.51
C LEU A 129 2.63 -12.47 0.14
N GLY A 130 1.51 -12.55 -0.61
CA GLY A 130 0.19 -12.22 -0.09
C GLY A 130 -0.24 -13.11 1.07
N ILE A 131 -0.07 -14.40 0.92
CA ILE A 131 -0.38 -15.38 1.97
C ILE A 131 0.52 -15.15 3.19
N ALA A 132 1.82 -14.92 3.00
CA ALA A 132 2.75 -14.63 4.08
C ALA A 132 2.33 -13.38 4.88
N VAL A 133 1.92 -12.31 4.20
CA VAL A 133 1.41 -11.08 4.82
C VAL A 133 0.15 -11.35 5.64
N ILE A 134 -0.82 -12.11 5.10
CA ILE A 134 -2.06 -12.44 5.82
C ILE A 134 -1.76 -13.27 7.06
N ILE A 135 -0.93 -14.31 6.93
CA ILE A 135 -0.56 -15.18 8.06
C ILE A 135 0.12 -14.36 9.16
N THR A 136 1.11 -13.53 8.79
CA THR A 136 1.82 -12.69 9.76
C THR A 136 0.88 -11.68 10.42
N SER A 137 -0.05 -11.07 9.67
CA SER A 137 -1.03 -10.13 10.22
C SER A 137 -2.01 -10.80 11.19
N ILE A 138 -2.40 -12.06 10.93
CA ILE A 138 -3.27 -12.83 11.82
C ILE A 138 -2.52 -13.25 13.09
N LEU A 139 -1.28 -13.73 12.95
CA LEU A 139 -0.45 -14.13 14.08
C LEU A 139 -0.15 -12.96 15.03
N LEU A 140 0.14 -11.78 14.47
CA LEU A 140 0.47 -10.57 15.22
C LEU A 140 -0.76 -9.68 15.49
N TYR A 141 -1.98 -10.18 15.27
CA TYR A 141 -3.19 -9.36 15.41
C TYR A 141 -3.35 -8.71 16.78
N LYS A 142 -3.06 -9.44 17.84
CA LYS A 142 -3.20 -8.96 19.24
C LYS A 142 -2.15 -7.89 19.55
N GLU A 143 -0.93 -8.14 19.17
CA GLU A 143 0.21 -7.25 19.36
C GLU A 143 0.04 -5.97 18.53
N LEU A 144 -0.35 -6.10 17.26
CA LEU A 144 -0.65 -4.96 16.38
C LEU A 144 -1.80 -4.12 16.92
N PHE A 145 -2.87 -4.76 17.40
CA PHE A 145 -3.98 -4.06 18.03
C PHE A 145 -3.51 -3.27 19.26
N PHE A 146 -2.78 -3.91 20.16
CA PHE A 146 -2.32 -3.29 21.40
C PHE A 146 -1.37 -2.12 21.11
N VAL A 147 -0.36 -2.33 20.28
CA VAL A 147 0.61 -1.29 19.89
C VAL A 147 -0.05 -0.16 19.06
N THR A 148 -1.16 -0.41 18.38
CA THR A 148 -1.87 0.63 17.61
C THR A 148 -2.66 1.59 18.51
N PHE A 149 -3.25 1.12 19.61
CA PHE A 149 -4.09 1.93 20.46
C PHE A 149 -3.33 2.57 21.63
N ASP A 150 -2.39 1.85 22.23
CA ASP A 150 -1.61 2.35 23.37
C ASP A 150 -0.18 1.77 23.33
N GLU A 151 0.71 2.56 22.74
CA GLU A 151 2.11 2.19 22.59
C GLU A 151 2.86 2.18 23.92
N GLU A 152 2.49 3.07 24.87
CA GLU A 152 3.13 3.14 26.20
C GLU A 152 2.71 1.96 27.07
N ALA A 153 1.40 1.66 27.11
CA ALA A 153 0.91 0.49 27.83
C ALA A 153 1.46 -0.82 27.23
N ALA A 154 1.62 -0.92 25.92
CA ALA A 154 2.23 -2.08 25.27
C ALA A 154 3.70 -2.27 25.69
N LYS A 155 4.48 -1.18 25.79
CA LYS A 155 5.87 -1.22 26.30
C LYS A 155 5.91 -1.70 27.76
N LEU A 156 5.02 -1.18 28.59
CA LEU A 156 4.94 -1.57 30.02
C LEU A 156 4.51 -3.04 30.18
N ALA A 157 3.70 -3.56 29.28
CA ALA A 157 3.30 -4.98 29.23
C ALA A 157 4.39 -5.91 28.65
N GLY A 158 5.58 -5.39 28.33
CA GLY A 158 6.70 -6.17 27.80
C GLY A 158 6.64 -6.49 26.32
N VAL A 159 5.73 -5.87 25.56
CA VAL A 159 5.64 -6.05 24.11
C VAL A 159 6.79 -5.30 23.43
N PRO A 160 7.57 -5.94 22.52
CA PRO A 160 8.67 -5.30 21.81
C PRO A 160 8.13 -4.36 20.70
N VAL A 161 7.64 -3.18 21.12
CA VAL A 161 6.95 -2.22 20.24
C VAL A 161 7.77 -1.85 19.01
N GLY A 162 9.09 -1.63 19.17
CA GLY A 162 9.97 -1.32 18.03
C GLY A 162 10.01 -2.44 16.99
N GLY A 163 10.06 -3.70 17.44
CA GLY A 163 10.02 -4.87 16.58
C GLY A 163 8.68 -4.99 15.83
N ILE A 164 7.56 -4.82 16.56
CA ILE A 164 6.21 -4.87 15.95
C ILE A 164 6.01 -3.75 14.92
N ASN A 165 6.48 -2.55 15.20
CA ASN A 165 6.43 -1.44 14.26
C ASN A 165 7.27 -1.73 13.00
N LEU A 166 8.48 -2.26 13.17
CA LEU A 166 9.33 -2.65 12.04
C LEU A 166 8.67 -3.74 11.19
N VAL A 167 8.09 -4.76 11.81
CA VAL A 167 7.36 -5.81 11.07
C VAL A 167 6.17 -5.21 10.32
N LEU A 168 5.39 -4.32 10.93
CA LEU A 168 4.28 -3.64 10.26
C LEU A 168 4.77 -2.86 9.02
N MET A 169 5.86 -2.12 9.15
CA MET A 169 6.45 -1.36 8.03
C MET A 169 6.99 -2.28 6.93
N LEU A 170 7.66 -3.39 7.29
CA LEU A 170 8.13 -4.38 6.32
C LEU A 170 6.98 -5.06 5.57
N LEU A 171 5.92 -5.43 6.27
CA LEU A 171 4.71 -5.96 5.65
C LEU A 171 4.09 -4.95 4.67
N THR A 172 4.09 -3.66 5.05
CA THR A 172 3.66 -2.58 4.16
C THR A 172 4.52 -2.49 2.92
N ALA A 173 5.84 -2.50 3.07
CA ALA A 173 6.79 -2.42 1.96
C ALA A 173 6.57 -3.57 0.96
N VAL A 174 6.45 -4.80 1.44
CA VAL A 174 6.19 -5.97 0.59
C VAL A 174 4.83 -5.85 -0.10
N THR A 175 3.80 -5.45 0.64
CA THR A 175 2.45 -5.27 0.12
C THR A 175 2.40 -4.22 -0.99
N VAL A 176 2.98 -3.04 -0.73
CA VAL A 176 3.04 -1.91 -1.67
C VAL A 176 3.85 -2.28 -2.92
N SER A 177 5.02 -2.91 -2.76
CA SER A 177 5.87 -3.31 -3.89
C SER A 177 5.17 -4.25 -4.86
N VAL A 178 4.46 -5.22 -4.32
CA VAL A 178 3.71 -6.19 -5.13
C VAL A 178 2.47 -5.55 -5.76
N ALA A 179 1.78 -4.67 -5.02
CA ALA A 179 0.60 -3.96 -5.50
C ALA A 179 0.94 -2.95 -6.60
N SER A 180 2.15 -2.34 -6.56
CA SER A 180 2.60 -1.34 -7.54
C SER A 180 2.57 -1.83 -8.98
N ARG A 181 2.80 -3.11 -9.20
CA ARG A 181 2.76 -3.73 -10.53
C ARG A 181 1.36 -3.74 -11.13
N ILE A 182 0.35 -3.99 -10.30
CA ILE A 182 -1.04 -4.23 -10.76
C ILE A 182 -1.82 -2.93 -10.84
N VAL A 183 -1.75 -2.13 -9.80
CA VAL A 183 -2.56 -0.91 -9.63
C VAL A 183 -1.80 0.33 -10.08
N GLY A 184 -0.47 0.30 -10.02
CA GLY A 184 0.41 1.44 -10.24
C GLY A 184 0.85 2.09 -8.94
N ALA A 185 2.12 2.50 -8.90
CA ALA A 185 2.71 3.03 -7.69
C ALA A 185 2.04 4.32 -7.19
N LEU A 186 1.57 5.18 -8.09
CA LEU A 186 0.89 6.43 -7.73
C LEU A 186 -0.48 6.23 -7.08
N MET A 187 -1.12 5.08 -7.32
CA MET A 187 -2.50 4.83 -6.85
C MET A 187 -2.57 4.02 -5.56
N ILE A 188 -1.47 3.38 -5.14
CA ILE A 188 -1.47 2.44 -4.01
C ILE A 188 -1.83 3.11 -2.71
N SER A 189 -1.22 4.27 -2.41
CA SER A 189 -1.45 4.99 -1.17
C SER A 189 -2.90 5.39 -1.03
N SER A 190 -3.50 5.90 -2.10
CA SER A 190 -4.92 6.24 -2.12
C SER A 190 -5.80 5.02 -1.89
N LEU A 191 -5.48 3.90 -2.55
CA LEU A 191 -6.21 2.65 -2.35
C LEU A 191 -6.02 2.07 -0.95
N LEU A 192 -4.90 2.29 -0.31
CA LEU A 192 -4.66 1.85 1.06
C LEU A 192 -5.45 2.70 2.07
N VAL A 193 -5.52 4.01 1.86
CA VAL A 193 -6.07 4.97 2.84
C VAL A 193 -7.57 5.20 2.68
N ILE A 194 -8.09 5.41 1.46
CA ILE A 194 -9.47 5.85 1.23
C ILE A 194 -10.53 4.89 1.79
N PRO A 195 -10.46 3.56 1.56
CA PRO A 195 -11.48 2.66 2.11
C PRO A 195 -11.40 2.52 3.62
N VAL A 196 -10.20 2.67 4.21
CA VAL A 196 -10.03 2.69 5.67
C VAL A 196 -10.65 3.96 6.25
N ALA A 197 -10.40 5.11 5.64
CA ALA A 197 -10.99 6.38 6.05
C ALA A 197 -12.53 6.33 5.99
N ALA A 198 -13.09 5.77 4.91
CA ALA A 198 -14.53 5.56 4.78
C ALA A 198 -15.09 4.61 5.86
N ALA A 199 -14.37 3.51 6.17
CA ALA A 199 -14.74 2.56 7.20
C ALA A 199 -14.72 3.18 8.60
N MET A 200 -13.71 4.00 8.92
CA MET A 200 -13.60 4.68 10.22
C MET A 200 -14.77 5.63 10.51
N MET A 201 -15.43 6.17 9.48
CA MET A 201 -16.59 7.04 9.66
C MET A 201 -17.86 6.31 10.10
N ILE A 202 -17.97 5.02 9.79
CA ILE A 202 -19.17 4.20 10.03
C ILE A 202 -18.94 3.19 11.15
N ALA A 203 -17.73 2.63 11.27
CA ALA A 203 -17.39 1.59 12.20
C ALA A 203 -17.31 2.11 13.65
N LYS A 204 -17.76 1.27 14.59
CA LYS A 204 -17.72 1.55 16.04
C LYS A 204 -16.62 0.77 16.76
N SER A 205 -15.92 -0.14 16.10
CA SER A 205 -14.86 -0.95 16.69
C SER A 205 -13.77 -1.28 15.66
N TYR A 206 -12.57 -1.61 16.12
CA TYR A 206 -11.43 -1.98 15.27
C TYR A 206 -11.76 -3.14 14.33
N LYS A 207 -12.43 -4.20 14.83
CA LYS A 207 -12.87 -5.32 13.98
C LYS A 207 -13.84 -4.88 12.89
N GLN A 208 -14.80 -4.02 13.23
CA GLN A 208 -15.75 -3.47 12.26
C GLN A 208 -15.03 -2.60 11.23
N THR A 209 -14.03 -1.81 11.63
CA THR A 209 -13.24 -1.01 10.69
C THR A 209 -12.54 -1.90 9.66
N ILE A 210 -11.94 -3.03 10.08
CA ILE A 210 -11.32 -3.98 9.15
C ILE A 210 -12.36 -4.53 8.17
N TRP A 211 -13.49 -5.03 8.64
CA TRP A 211 -14.52 -5.61 7.78
C TRP A 211 -15.11 -4.59 6.79
N TRP A 212 -15.45 -3.39 7.27
CA TRP A 212 -15.96 -2.33 6.39
C TRP A 212 -14.90 -1.85 5.40
N SER A 213 -13.63 -1.76 5.80
CA SER A 213 -12.57 -1.38 4.86
C SER A 213 -12.36 -2.42 3.76
N ILE A 214 -12.47 -3.72 4.08
CA ILE A 214 -12.45 -4.79 3.08
C ILE A 214 -13.63 -4.66 2.13
N ALA A 215 -14.85 -4.51 2.66
CA ALA A 215 -16.07 -4.39 1.85
C ALA A 215 -16.01 -3.18 0.90
N PHE A 216 -15.57 -2.01 1.38
CA PHE A 216 -15.43 -0.82 0.55
C PHE A 216 -14.35 -0.97 -0.50
N ALA A 217 -13.21 -1.60 -0.16
CA ALA A 217 -12.16 -1.83 -1.13
C ALA A 217 -12.59 -2.76 -2.26
N GLU A 218 -13.27 -3.86 -1.92
CA GLU A 218 -13.85 -4.77 -2.92
C GLU A 218 -14.87 -4.03 -3.79
N PHE A 219 -15.74 -3.25 -3.19
CA PHE A 219 -16.74 -2.46 -3.91
C PHE A 219 -16.06 -1.45 -4.87
N PHE A 220 -15.09 -0.65 -4.41
CA PHE A 220 -14.40 0.32 -5.26
C PHE A 220 -13.64 -0.36 -6.39
N THR A 221 -12.99 -1.49 -6.10
CA THR A 221 -12.23 -2.24 -7.09
C THR A 221 -13.13 -2.83 -8.17
N VAL A 222 -14.21 -3.50 -7.77
CA VAL A 222 -15.13 -4.13 -8.73
C VAL A 222 -15.87 -3.07 -9.54
N ALA A 223 -16.49 -2.08 -8.88
CA ALA A 223 -17.22 -1.03 -9.56
C ALA A 223 -16.31 -0.16 -10.44
N GLY A 224 -15.11 0.20 -9.95
CA GLY A 224 -14.15 0.97 -10.71
C GLY A 224 -13.62 0.24 -11.95
N LEU A 225 -13.45 -1.09 -11.88
CA LEU A 225 -13.09 -1.90 -13.04
C LEU A 225 -14.22 -1.95 -14.09
N PHE A 226 -15.46 -2.10 -13.65
CA PHE A 226 -16.59 -2.06 -14.59
C PHE A 226 -16.67 -0.69 -15.29
N ILE A 227 -16.60 0.39 -14.54
CA ILE A 227 -16.62 1.75 -15.09
C ILE A 227 -15.45 1.96 -16.05
N SER A 228 -14.24 1.55 -15.66
CA SER A 228 -13.02 1.63 -16.48
C SER A 228 -13.19 0.88 -17.81
N TYR A 229 -13.80 -0.31 -17.77
CA TYR A 229 -14.02 -1.13 -18.96
C TYR A 229 -15.01 -0.48 -19.94
N TYR A 230 -16.14 0.06 -19.45
CA TYR A 230 -17.15 0.65 -20.33
C TYR A 230 -16.75 2.03 -20.89
N LEU A 231 -15.93 2.79 -20.14
CA LEU A 231 -15.52 4.14 -20.54
C LEU A 231 -14.10 4.18 -21.13
N ASP A 232 -13.46 3.03 -21.31
CA ASP A 232 -12.07 2.90 -21.81
C ASP A 232 -11.06 3.77 -21.03
N LEU A 233 -11.24 3.85 -19.70
CA LEU A 233 -10.40 4.64 -18.79
C LEU A 233 -9.33 3.77 -18.13
N ARG A 234 -8.29 4.40 -17.58
CA ARG A 234 -7.26 3.71 -16.79
C ARG A 234 -7.84 3.19 -15.47
N PRO A 235 -7.77 1.87 -15.20
CA PRO A 235 -8.48 1.26 -14.06
C PRO A 235 -8.05 1.82 -12.69
N GLY A 236 -6.75 2.04 -12.45
CA GLY A 236 -6.26 2.57 -11.18
C GLY A 236 -6.87 3.94 -10.81
N GLY A 237 -6.85 4.88 -11.75
CA GLY A 237 -7.43 6.21 -11.55
C GLY A 237 -8.94 6.18 -11.30
N THR A 238 -9.67 5.35 -12.04
CA THR A 238 -11.13 5.22 -11.92
C THR A 238 -11.53 4.68 -10.54
N ILE A 239 -10.80 3.68 -10.03
CA ILE A 239 -11.02 3.09 -8.70
C ILE A 239 -10.80 4.14 -7.61
N VAL A 240 -9.71 4.91 -7.70
CA VAL A 240 -9.38 5.96 -6.73
C VAL A 240 -10.43 7.07 -6.73
N LEU A 241 -10.81 7.59 -7.90
CA LEU A 241 -11.81 8.64 -8.02
C LEU A 241 -13.16 8.21 -7.47
N LEU A 242 -13.59 6.98 -7.77
CA LEU A 242 -14.82 6.40 -7.22
C LEU A 242 -14.75 6.34 -5.69
N GLY A 243 -13.63 5.93 -5.13
CA GLY A 243 -13.40 5.89 -3.68
C GLY A 243 -13.47 7.28 -3.04
N VAL A 244 -12.88 8.30 -3.66
CA VAL A 244 -12.94 9.70 -3.17
C VAL A 244 -14.37 10.21 -3.19
N VAL A 245 -15.10 10.04 -4.29
CA VAL A 245 -16.51 10.47 -4.40
C VAL A 245 -17.35 9.79 -3.31
N PHE A 246 -17.17 8.49 -3.11
CA PHE A 246 -17.89 7.75 -2.09
C PHE A 246 -17.56 8.23 -0.67
N LEU A 247 -16.29 8.52 -0.39
CA LEU A 247 -15.85 9.10 0.89
C LEU A 247 -16.54 10.45 1.16
N ILE A 248 -16.58 11.34 0.15
CA ILE A 248 -17.26 12.64 0.25
C ILE A 248 -18.76 12.45 0.56
N VAL A 249 -19.43 11.51 -0.10
CA VAL A 249 -20.84 11.19 0.15
C VAL A 249 -21.04 10.72 1.58
N ILE A 250 -20.20 9.80 2.08
CA ILE A 250 -20.28 9.33 3.48
C ILE A 250 -20.09 10.51 4.45
N MET A 251 -19.10 11.38 4.20
CA MET A 251 -18.86 12.57 5.03
C MET A 251 -20.10 13.45 5.10
N ALA A 252 -20.71 13.75 3.95
CA ALA A 252 -21.91 14.58 3.88
C ALA A 252 -23.10 13.95 4.63
N CYS A 253 -23.32 12.63 4.48
CA CYS A 253 -24.37 11.89 5.18
C CYS A 253 -24.15 11.83 6.68
N THR A 254 -22.90 11.60 7.12
CA THR A 254 -22.56 11.49 8.55
C THR A 254 -22.60 12.85 9.25
N SER A 255 -22.21 13.91 8.56
CA SER A 255 -22.30 15.28 9.07
C SER A 255 -23.76 15.71 9.33
N LYS A 256 -24.68 15.34 8.45
CA LYS A 256 -26.13 15.59 8.66
C LYS A 256 -26.73 14.85 9.87
N ARG A 257 -26.16 13.72 10.27
CA ARG A 257 -26.66 12.89 11.39
C ARG A 257 -26.10 13.35 12.75
N ARG A 258 -25.06 14.19 12.75
CA ARG A 258 -24.45 14.75 13.98
C ARG A 258 -24.98 16.14 14.34
N ARG A 259 -25.75 16.77 13.44
CA ARG A 259 -26.56 17.98 13.71
C ARG A 259 -27.98 17.58 14.09
#